data_c7ff78cc1d29fda080f5827c1f8fb9e4
#
_entry.id   c7ff78cc1d29fda080f5827c1f8fb9e4
#
_cell.length_a   1.000
_cell.length_b   1.000
_cell.length_c   1.000
_cell.angle_alpha   90.00
_cell.angle_beta   90.00
_cell.angle_gamma   90.00
#
_symmetry.space_group_name_H-M   'P 1'
#
loop_
_entity.id
_entity.type
_entity.pdbx_description
1 polymer ?
#
loop_
_entity_poly.entity_id
_entity_poly.type
_entity_poly.pdbx_seq_one_letter_code
_entity_poly.pdbx_strand_id
1 'polypeptide(L)'
;MFLKLLEKLGRKKLVYDRGPSHPKFKKAKPWMNRYYLLLRYRPKWFPFNILIHEMLADDHGEGAHTHLCPYITIVLKVGYWETTKNGKYWRPPGYIGFRSANNLHRVDLEPNTKPMTLFISGPFGLRKGSRSKYGIGFKKDE
;
A
#
# COMPACT_ATOMS: atom_id res chain seq x y z
N MET A 1 -8.33 20.17 -1.73
CA MET A 1 -7.54 21.35 -1.26
C MET A 1 -6.34 20.94 -0.41
N PHE A 2 -6.55 20.14 0.62
CA PHE A 2 -5.48 19.66 1.51
C PHE A 2 -4.38 18.87 0.79
N LEU A 3 -4.73 17.93 -0.11
CA LEU A 3 -3.74 17.15 -0.88
C LEU A 3 -2.92 18.03 -1.82
N LYS A 4 -3.53 19.07 -2.42
CA LYS A 4 -2.79 20.05 -3.24
C LYS A 4 -1.76 20.83 -2.43
N LEU A 5 -2.07 21.15 -1.18
CA LEU A 5 -1.13 21.80 -0.28
C LEU A 5 0.06 20.88 0.02
N LEU A 6 -0.19 19.60 0.33
CA LEU A 6 0.88 18.62 0.55
C LEU A 6 1.77 18.46 -0.69
N GLU A 7 1.17 18.46 -1.89
CA GLU A 7 1.92 18.42 -3.14
C GLU A 7 2.82 19.65 -3.31
N LYS A 8 2.28 20.85 -3.08
CA LYS A 8 3.07 22.10 -3.12
C LYS A 8 4.22 22.12 -2.12
N LEU A 9 4.05 21.48 -0.97
CA LEU A 9 5.08 21.35 0.06
C LEU A 9 6.09 20.23 -0.22
N GLY A 10 6.06 19.61 -1.39
CA GLY A 10 6.95 18.51 -1.76
C GLY A 10 6.69 17.22 -0.99
N ARG A 11 5.48 17.05 -0.47
CA ARG A 11 5.09 15.90 0.37
C ARG A 11 4.30 14.85 -0.41
N LYS A 12 4.29 14.89 -1.72
CA LYS A 12 3.68 13.89 -2.60
C LYS A 12 4.76 13.09 -3.32
N LYS A 13 4.56 11.79 -3.44
CA LYS A 13 5.38 10.89 -4.26
C LYS A 13 4.47 10.00 -5.09
N LEU A 14 4.71 9.96 -6.40
CA LEU A 14 4.13 8.96 -7.28
C LEU A 14 4.91 7.65 -7.14
N VAL A 15 4.21 6.60 -6.74
CA VAL A 15 4.80 5.26 -6.56
C VAL A 15 4.39 4.40 -7.75
N TYR A 16 5.37 3.75 -8.36
CA TYR A 16 5.17 2.81 -9.47
C TYR A 16 5.04 1.37 -8.97
N ASP A 17 4.38 0.54 -9.75
CA ASP A 17 4.18 -0.87 -9.43
C ASP A 17 5.49 -1.70 -9.43
N ARG A 18 6.56 -1.16 -10.04
CA ARG A 18 7.89 -1.76 -10.07
C ARG A 18 8.96 -0.73 -9.75
N GLY A 19 9.87 -1.09 -8.87
CA GLY A 19 11.02 -0.25 -8.53
C GLY A 19 12.15 -0.33 -9.55
N PRO A 20 13.15 0.58 -9.46
CA PRO A 20 14.30 0.63 -10.40
C PRO A 20 15.11 -0.67 -10.51
N SER A 21 15.13 -1.47 -9.46
CA SER A 21 15.82 -2.76 -9.43
C SER A 21 15.07 -3.90 -10.12
N HIS A 22 13.84 -3.67 -10.53
CA HIS A 22 13.02 -4.71 -11.15
C HIS A 22 13.39 -4.89 -12.63
N PRO A 23 13.53 -6.13 -13.15
CA PRO A 23 13.90 -6.37 -14.55
C PRO A 23 12.97 -5.73 -15.59
N LYS A 24 11.69 -5.55 -15.22
CA LYS A 24 10.67 -4.93 -16.08
C LYS A 24 10.39 -3.46 -15.71
N PHE A 25 11.34 -2.76 -15.10
CA PHE A 25 11.15 -1.38 -14.65
C PHE A 25 10.69 -0.45 -15.77
N LYS A 26 11.20 -0.60 -16.98
CA LYS A 26 10.80 0.21 -18.14
C LYS A 26 9.30 0.12 -18.48
N LYS A 27 8.61 -0.91 -18.00
CA LYS A 27 7.17 -1.11 -18.16
C LYS A 27 6.39 -0.78 -16.89
N ALA A 28 7.03 -0.14 -15.91
CA ALA A 28 6.37 0.25 -14.66
C ALA A 28 5.24 1.24 -14.92
N LYS A 29 4.13 1.05 -14.21
CA LYS A 29 2.94 1.91 -14.28
C LYS A 29 2.70 2.61 -12.94
N PRO A 30 2.10 3.80 -12.95
CA PRO A 30 1.68 4.45 -11.72
C PRO A 30 0.76 3.53 -10.91
N TRP A 31 1.06 3.36 -9.64
CA TRP A 31 0.34 2.49 -8.74
C TRP A 31 -0.43 3.25 -7.68
N MET A 32 0.20 4.23 -7.05
CA MET A 32 -0.44 5.10 -6.06
C MET A 32 0.24 6.45 -5.93
N ASN A 33 -0.52 7.44 -5.51
CA ASN A 33 0.01 8.69 -4.98
C ASN A 33 0.15 8.55 -3.47
N ARG A 34 1.34 8.82 -2.95
CA ARG A 34 1.64 8.79 -1.53
C ARG A 34 1.84 10.22 -1.03
N TYR A 35 1.10 10.58 0.01
CA TYR A 35 1.22 11.87 0.67
C TYR A 35 1.75 11.68 2.09
N TYR A 36 2.81 12.39 2.42
CA TYR A 36 3.46 12.29 3.73
C TYR A 36 2.87 13.31 4.69
N LEU A 37 2.12 12.85 5.70
CA LEU A 37 1.55 13.73 6.72
C LEU A 37 2.56 14.05 7.81
N LEU A 38 3.42 13.09 8.16
CA LEU A 38 4.39 13.25 9.24
C LEU A 38 5.82 13.40 8.70
N LEU A 39 6.46 12.31 8.30
CA LEU A 39 7.87 12.32 7.86
C LEU A 39 7.98 12.07 6.35
N ARG A 40 8.60 13.03 5.63
CA ARG A 40 8.94 12.85 4.21
C ARG A 40 10.06 11.83 4.04
N TYR A 41 11.02 11.85 4.98
CA TYR A 41 12.16 10.93 5.03
C TYR A 41 12.21 10.33 6.43
N ARG A 42 11.78 9.07 6.54
CA ARG A 42 11.70 8.38 7.81
C ARG A 42 13.00 7.64 8.12
N PRO A 43 13.72 7.98 9.22
CA PRO A 43 14.84 7.18 9.68
C PRO A 43 14.38 5.78 10.11
N LYS A 44 15.24 4.77 9.94
CA LYS A 44 14.90 3.38 10.31
C LYS A 44 14.60 3.21 11.80
N TRP A 45 15.17 4.05 12.66
CA TRP A 45 14.95 4.02 14.10
C TRP A 45 13.63 4.67 14.54
N PHE A 46 12.98 5.49 13.69
CA PHE A 46 11.74 6.16 14.06
C PHE A 46 10.58 5.15 14.00
N PRO A 47 9.73 5.04 15.07
CA PRO A 47 8.84 3.90 15.25
C PRO A 47 7.59 3.90 14.38
N PHE A 48 7.21 5.02 13.72
CA PHE A 48 6.01 5.07 12.90
C PHE A 48 6.07 6.17 11.84
N ASN A 49 5.10 6.13 10.92
CA ASN A 49 4.83 7.25 10.00
C ASN A 49 3.34 7.30 9.67
N ILE A 50 2.89 8.45 9.21
CA ILE A 50 1.49 8.68 8.83
C ILE A 50 1.45 9.17 7.39
N LEU A 51 0.71 8.44 6.56
CA LEU A 51 0.63 8.65 5.12
C LEU A 51 -0.83 8.65 4.66
N ILE A 52 -1.10 9.33 3.56
CA ILE A 52 -2.32 9.11 2.77
C ILE A 52 -1.90 8.43 1.47
N HIS A 53 -2.59 7.36 1.11
CA HIS A 53 -2.47 6.69 -0.18
C HIS A 53 -3.72 6.94 -1.01
N GLU A 54 -3.54 7.45 -2.22
CA GLU A 54 -4.56 7.45 -3.26
C GLU A 54 -4.17 6.35 -4.24
N MET A 55 -4.99 5.31 -4.31
CA MET A 55 -4.72 4.15 -5.15
C MET A 55 -5.10 4.45 -6.59
N LEU A 56 -4.20 4.16 -7.52
CA LEU A 56 -4.37 4.42 -8.96
C LEU A 56 -4.57 3.14 -9.76
N ALA A 57 -4.11 2.01 -9.24
CA ALA A 57 -4.17 0.72 -9.91
C ALA A 57 -4.19 -0.42 -8.90
N ASP A 58 -4.66 -1.59 -9.37
CA ASP A 58 -4.64 -2.83 -8.60
C ASP A 58 -3.22 -3.27 -8.26
N ASP A 59 -3.12 -4.14 -7.26
CA ASP A 59 -1.89 -4.89 -6.99
C ASP A 59 -1.63 -5.99 -8.05
N HIS A 60 -2.41 -6.01 -9.10
CA HIS A 60 -2.42 -7.08 -10.09
C HIS A 60 -1.05 -7.35 -10.71
N GLY A 61 -0.30 -6.31 -11.03
CA GLY A 61 1.07 -6.43 -11.54
C GLY A 61 2.08 -6.93 -10.50
N GLU A 62 1.82 -6.71 -9.22
CA GLU A 62 2.64 -7.14 -8.09
C GLU A 62 2.16 -8.47 -7.49
N GLY A 63 0.87 -8.83 -7.65
CA GLY A 63 0.24 -9.94 -6.96
C GLY A 63 0.08 -9.69 -5.46
N ALA A 64 -0.12 -10.76 -4.69
CA ALA A 64 -0.16 -10.65 -3.24
C ALA A 64 1.24 -10.34 -2.69
N HIS A 65 1.33 -9.46 -1.71
CA HIS A 65 2.60 -8.99 -1.15
C HIS A 65 2.53 -8.75 0.36
N THR A 66 3.71 -8.67 0.96
CA THR A 66 3.91 -8.26 2.36
C THR A 66 4.49 -6.85 2.42
N HIS A 67 4.46 -6.25 3.60
CA HIS A 67 4.98 -4.90 3.83
C HIS A 67 6.26 -4.92 4.68
N LEU A 68 7.02 -3.81 4.64
CA LEU A 68 8.23 -3.65 5.44
C LEU A 68 7.93 -3.50 6.94
N CYS A 69 6.75 -3.01 7.27
CA CYS A 69 6.31 -2.69 8.62
C CYS A 69 4.91 -3.23 8.88
N PRO A 70 4.55 -3.51 10.13
CA PRO A 70 3.14 -3.60 10.48
C PRO A 70 2.46 -2.26 10.24
N TYR A 71 1.16 -2.26 10.01
CA TYR A 71 0.44 -1.03 9.70
C TYR A 71 -1.03 -1.07 10.11
N ILE A 72 -1.58 0.11 10.25
CA ILE A 72 -3.03 0.35 10.36
C ILE A 72 -3.45 1.05 9.08
N THR A 73 -4.52 0.60 8.47
CA THR A 73 -5.15 1.27 7.33
C THR A 73 -6.57 1.69 7.68
N ILE A 74 -6.93 2.91 7.30
CA ILE A 74 -8.29 3.44 7.46
C ILE A 74 -8.76 3.89 6.08
N VAL A 75 -9.83 3.29 5.59
CA VAL A 75 -10.40 3.66 4.29
C VAL A 75 -11.13 4.98 4.42
N LEU A 76 -10.70 6.00 3.67
CA LEU A 76 -11.26 7.35 3.71
C LEU A 76 -12.32 7.57 2.64
N LYS A 77 -12.07 7.07 1.41
CA LYS A 77 -12.96 7.27 0.25
C LYS A 77 -13.02 6.02 -0.62
N VAL A 78 -14.15 5.79 -1.21
CA VAL A 78 -14.50 4.77 -2.21
C VAL A 78 -14.52 3.37 -1.63
N GLY A 79 -13.39 2.81 -1.29
CA GLY A 79 -13.25 1.42 -0.91
C GLY A 79 -12.57 0.57 -1.98
N TYR A 80 -12.21 -0.65 -1.60
CA TYR A 80 -11.51 -1.60 -2.46
C TYR A 80 -11.73 -3.04 -2.00
N TRP A 81 -11.38 -3.99 -2.86
CA TRP A 81 -11.34 -5.40 -2.53
C TRP A 81 -9.98 -5.79 -1.98
N GLU A 82 -9.96 -6.49 -0.86
CA GLU A 82 -8.75 -7.06 -0.28
C GLU A 82 -8.85 -8.57 -0.27
N THR A 83 -7.91 -9.24 -0.92
CA THR A 83 -7.77 -10.69 -0.87
C THR A 83 -6.68 -11.06 0.12
N THR A 84 -7.04 -11.88 1.11
CA THR A 84 -6.14 -12.44 2.12
C THR A 84 -6.16 -13.96 2.01
N LYS A 85 -5.33 -14.64 2.79
CA LYS A 85 -5.37 -16.11 2.88
C LYS A 85 -6.74 -16.67 3.32
N ASN A 86 -7.57 -15.84 3.97
CA ASN A 86 -8.88 -16.23 4.49
C ASN A 86 -10.03 -15.93 3.51
N GLY A 87 -9.77 -15.21 2.43
CA GLY A 87 -10.78 -14.88 1.43
C GLY A 87 -10.68 -13.46 0.88
N LYS A 88 -11.67 -13.08 0.12
CA LYS A 88 -11.79 -11.76 -0.52
C LYS A 88 -12.86 -10.94 0.19
N TYR A 89 -12.53 -9.73 0.59
CA TYR A 89 -13.38 -8.86 1.38
C TYR A 89 -13.48 -7.47 0.78
N TRP A 90 -14.69 -6.92 0.76
CA TRP A 90 -14.89 -5.51 0.45
C TRP A 90 -14.56 -4.64 1.66
N ARG A 91 -13.72 -3.64 1.45
CA ARG A 91 -13.29 -2.68 2.48
C ARG A 91 -13.90 -1.32 2.19
N PRO A 92 -15.05 -0.98 2.81
CA PRO A 92 -15.73 0.28 2.56
C PRO A 92 -15.08 1.46 3.28
N PRO A 93 -15.46 2.71 2.94
CA PRO A 93 -15.08 3.88 3.75
C PRO A 93 -15.45 3.68 5.23
N GLY A 94 -14.52 4.05 6.11
CA GLY A 94 -14.64 3.83 7.56
C GLY A 94 -14.06 2.50 8.05
N TYR A 95 -13.72 1.59 7.15
CA TYR A 95 -13.04 0.34 7.55
C TYR A 95 -11.67 0.64 8.16
N ILE A 96 -11.36 -0.01 9.28
CA ILE A 96 -10.06 0.06 9.96
C ILE A 96 -9.47 -1.34 9.99
N GLY A 97 -8.28 -1.50 9.42
CA GLY A 97 -7.56 -2.77 9.41
C GLY A 97 -6.22 -2.67 10.12
N PHE A 98 -5.91 -3.71 10.91
CA PHE A 98 -4.59 -3.89 11.55
C PHE A 98 -3.89 -5.06 10.86
N ARG A 99 -2.66 -4.85 10.40
CA ARG A 99 -1.90 -5.88 9.67
C ARG A 99 -0.48 -5.99 10.20
N SER A 100 -0.02 -7.23 10.37
CA SER A 100 1.41 -7.48 10.63
C SER A 100 2.24 -7.26 9.36
N ALA A 101 3.54 -7.08 9.53
CA ALA A 101 4.46 -6.96 8.39
C ALA A 101 4.49 -8.22 7.50
N ASN A 102 4.16 -9.38 8.06
CA ASN A 102 4.14 -10.66 7.35
C ASN A 102 2.79 -11.00 6.73
N ASN A 103 1.78 -10.15 6.94
CA ASN A 103 0.47 -10.37 6.35
C ASN A 103 0.55 -10.25 4.82
N LEU A 104 0.18 -11.33 4.15
CA LEU A 104 0.15 -11.37 2.69
C LEU A 104 -1.25 -10.98 2.20
N HIS A 105 -1.32 -9.97 1.35
CA HIS A 105 -2.59 -9.52 0.77
C HIS A 105 -2.43 -8.99 -0.65
N ARG A 106 -3.57 -8.86 -1.32
CA ARG A 106 -3.68 -8.18 -2.61
C ARG A 106 -4.86 -7.22 -2.58
N VAL A 107 -4.68 -6.07 -3.18
CA VAL A 107 -5.71 -5.05 -3.32
C VAL A 107 -6.15 -4.97 -4.78
N ASP A 108 -7.45 -5.05 -5.01
CA ASP A 108 -8.08 -4.86 -6.32
C ASP A 108 -9.09 -3.71 -6.24
N LEU A 109 -9.07 -2.85 -7.25
CA LEU A 109 -9.94 -1.68 -7.31
C LEU A 109 -11.14 -1.95 -8.19
N GLU A 110 -12.29 -1.33 -7.85
CA GLU A 110 -13.39 -1.20 -8.81
C GLU A 110 -12.94 -0.36 -10.01
N PRO A 111 -13.41 -0.68 -11.23
CA PRO A 111 -13.01 0.07 -12.43
C PRO A 111 -13.23 1.57 -12.29
N ASN A 112 -12.25 2.36 -12.76
CA ASN A 112 -12.30 3.82 -12.78
C ASN A 112 -12.45 4.47 -11.39
N THR A 113 -11.99 3.82 -10.34
CA THR A 113 -12.02 4.36 -8.99
C THR A 113 -10.61 4.61 -8.45
N LYS A 114 -10.53 5.57 -7.52
CA LYS A 114 -9.28 5.95 -6.84
C LYS A 114 -9.51 5.97 -5.33
N PRO A 115 -9.52 4.81 -4.68
CA PRO A 115 -9.68 4.75 -3.24
C PRO A 115 -8.59 5.51 -2.50
N MET A 116 -8.96 6.10 -1.36
CA MET A 116 -8.01 6.77 -0.48
C MET A 116 -8.00 6.12 0.89
N THR A 117 -6.81 5.94 1.44
CA THR A 117 -6.61 5.41 2.79
C THR A 117 -5.67 6.30 3.61
N LEU A 118 -5.95 6.38 4.90
CA LEU A 118 -4.96 6.82 5.89
C LEU A 118 -4.15 5.58 6.29
N PHE A 119 -2.85 5.67 6.19
CA PHE A 119 -1.94 4.57 6.43
C PHE A 119 -0.96 4.94 7.54
N ILE A 120 -0.98 4.20 8.63
CA ILE A 120 -0.08 4.39 9.76
C ILE A 120 0.86 3.21 9.81
N SER A 121 2.11 3.41 9.38
CA SER A 121 3.13 2.36 9.40
C SER A 121 3.81 2.30 10.75
N GLY A 122 4.04 1.09 11.25
CA GLY A 122 4.73 0.82 12.51
C GLY A 122 6.24 0.64 12.35
N PRO A 123 6.91 0.00 13.32
CA PRO A 123 8.35 -0.15 13.34
C PRO A 123 8.89 -0.99 12.19
N PHE A 124 10.10 -0.67 11.73
CA PHE A 124 10.87 -1.53 10.82
C PHE A 124 11.41 -2.77 11.55
N GLY A 125 11.81 -3.79 10.78
CA GLY A 125 12.49 -4.96 11.30
C GLY A 125 11.59 -6.06 11.85
N LEU A 126 10.28 -5.88 11.87
CA LEU A 126 9.33 -6.89 12.35
C LEU A 126 8.91 -7.89 11.27
N ARG A 127 9.28 -7.65 10.01
CA ARG A 127 9.04 -8.58 8.91
C ARG A 127 10.07 -9.71 8.94
N LYS A 128 9.60 -10.94 8.90
CA LYS A 128 10.45 -12.14 8.79
C LYS A 128 10.71 -12.45 7.33
N GLY A 129 11.98 -12.58 6.96
CA GLY A 129 12.37 -12.92 5.59
C GLY A 129 12.24 -11.77 4.58
N SER A 130 12.37 -12.10 3.30
CA SER A 130 12.22 -11.15 2.21
C SER A 130 10.74 -10.88 1.91
N ARG A 131 10.47 -9.78 1.21
CA ARG A 131 9.12 -9.48 0.73
C ARG A 131 8.65 -10.59 -0.21
N SER A 132 7.51 -11.19 0.13
CA SER A 132 6.90 -12.23 -0.69
C SER A 132 5.77 -11.65 -1.53
N LYS A 133 5.69 -12.05 -2.79
CA LYS A 133 4.59 -11.72 -3.70
C LYS A 133 3.54 -12.83 -3.75
N TYR A 134 3.96 -14.07 -3.56
CA TYR A 134 3.10 -15.27 -3.62
C TYR A 134 3.43 -16.13 -2.42
N GLY A 135 2.91 -15.78 -1.26
CA GLY A 135 3.15 -16.54 -0.05
C GLY A 135 2.29 -17.80 0.05
N ILE A 136 2.52 -18.53 1.11
CA ILE A 136 1.71 -19.71 1.45
C ILE A 136 0.24 -19.30 1.63
N GLY A 137 -0.65 -20.03 0.99
CA GLY A 137 -2.10 -19.80 1.07
C GLY A 137 -2.69 -18.92 -0.02
N PHE A 138 -1.86 -18.34 -0.89
CA PHE A 138 -2.33 -17.63 -2.09
C PHE A 138 -2.05 -18.47 -3.31
N LYS A 139 -3.06 -18.68 -4.13
CA LYS A 139 -2.84 -19.16 -5.48
C LYS A 139 -2.30 -18.01 -6.32
N LYS A 140 -1.32 -18.30 -7.15
CA LYS A 140 -0.89 -17.39 -8.19
C LYS A 140 -2.09 -17.21 -9.13
N ASP A 141 -2.52 -15.98 -9.35
CA ASP A 141 -3.53 -15.73 -10.38
C ASP A 141 -2.90 -16.05 -11.74
N GLU A 142 -3.50 -16.96 -12.39
CA GLU A 142 -3.15 -17.34 -13.75
C GLU A 142 -3.71 -16.34 -14.76
#